data_8c16db035474ba23752eddfd831fa911
#
_entry.id   8c16db035474ba23752eddfd831fa911
#
_cell.length_a   1.000
_cell.length_b   1.000
_cell.length_c   1.000
_cell.angle_alpha   90.00
_cell.angle_beta   90.00
_cell.angle_gamma   90.00
#
_symmetry.space_group_name_H-M   'P 1'
#
loop_
_entity.id
_entity.type
_entity.pdbx_description
1 polymer ?
#
loop_
_entity_poly.entity_id
_entity_poly.type
_entity_poly.pdbx_seq_one_letter_code
_entity_poly.pdbx_strand_id
1 'polypeptide(L)'
;MLATITSDLDKIAPRFEMQPEQITIIQSPAEFYATLKDKISQAKNRVYLSTLYIGKTEHELISTIRSALQNNPDLHVSFLTDSLRGTRETPNASSASLLAPLISEFGADRVEVRMYHTPNLTGLRKKYIPKRINEGWGLQHMKLYGVDDEIIMSGANLSSDYFTNRQDRYHLFRSKDLTDYFAKVHSGVANLSFDIQPSSKEGSGGYTMAWPTSNAAPSPLDSPSQFKIAASKHLSHLLTPSNSPPSSSSATSSTTTIYPVLSLVPLLQTSTELPALTSVLTSLARAPFTGSSWTFTAGYFNMTSSFRRMLLATRPAHGTVLTAHPHANGFYSSAGVSGMLPDAYTHLAKMFLRKVKYEGLIDSVTLKEWKFGKVNEEGGWTYHAKGLWVTFPKAADAAVVVGAKPEDPSLTVIGSSNYTKRSYELDLEANVIIATSDTGLRRRLGEEVAWLNEHAKPVTEEEFEKPERKVSLSVRLSMWAVRVLGGAL
;
A
#
# COMPACT_ATOMS: atom_id res chain seq x y z
N MET A 1 18.80 -17.56 -10.46
CA MET A 1 18.44 -16.18 -10.03
C MET A 1 17.16 -16.16 -9.19
N LEU A 2 16.01 -16.55 -9.75
CA LEU A 2 14.75 -16.53 -8.98
C LEU A 2 14.84 -17.39 -7.70
N ALA A 3 15.36 -18.63 -7.81
CA ALA A 3 15.57 -19.52 -6.68
C ALA A 3 16.48 -18.95 -5.57
N THR A 4 17.49 -18.16 -5.92
CA THR A 4 18.35 -17.48 -4.93
C THR A 4 17.55 -16.45 -4.14
N ILE A 5 16.74 -15.61 -4.83
CA ILE A 5 15.92 -14.60 -4.18
C ILE A 5 14.84 -15.26 -3.30
N THR A 6 14.14 -16.29 -3.81
CA THR A 6 13.12 -16.99 -3.02
C THR A 6 13.72 -17.65 -1.78
N SER A 7 14.89 -18.28 -1.89
CA SER A 7 15.62 -18.86 -0.74
C SER A 7 16.00 -17.83 0.33
N ASP A 8 16.28 -16.59 -0.06
CA ASP A 8 16.56 -15.53 0.90
C ASP A 8 15.25 -14.97 1.50
N LEU A 9 14.18 -14.86 0.72
CA LEU A 9 12.86 -14.44 1.20
C LEU A 9 12.24 -15.47 2.16
N ASP A 10 12.48 -16.77 1.96
CA ASP A 10 12.04 -17.86 2.84
C ASP A 10 12.53 -17.70 4.30
N LYS A 11 13.64 -16.96 4.50
CA LYS A 11 14.20 -16.66 5.82
C LYS A 11 13.59 -15.42 6.48
N ILE A 12 12.81 -14.63 5.72
CA ILE A 12 12.34 -13.31 6.13
C ILE A 12 10.83 -13.28 6.33
N ALA A 13 10.06 -13.95 5.47
CA ALA A 13 8.62 -13.82 5.42
C ALA A 13 7.91 -15.17 5.24
N PRO A 14 6.63 -15.29 5.63
CA PRO A 14 5.83 -16.45 5.30
C PRO A 14 5.75 -16.68 3.79
N ARG A 15 5.73 -17.96 3.38
CA ARG A 15 5.70 -18.39 1.99
C ARG A 15 4.37 -19.06 1.65
N PHE A 16 3.78 -18.70 0.51
CA PHE A 16 2.60 -19.32 -0.07
C PHE A 16 2.87 -19.70 -1.53
N GLU A 17 2.49 -20.90 -1.94
CA GLU A 17 2.58 -21.33 -3.32
C GLU A 17 1.23 -21.18 -4.00
N MET A 18 1.24 -20.68 -5.23
CA MET A 18 0.02 -20.46 -6.00
C MET A 18 0.20 -20.85 -7.46
N GLN A 19 -0.88 -21.28 -8.10
CA GLN A 19 -0.90 -21.38 -9.55
C GLN A 19 -1.09 -19.98 -10.18
N PRO A 20 -0.47 -19.70 -11.33
CA PRO A 20 -0.53 -18.40 -11.98
C PRO A 20 -1.95 -17.89 -12.27
N GLU A 21 -2.88 -18.81 -12.54
CA GLU A 21 -4.29 -18.52 -12.85
C GLU A 21 -5.08 -18.03 -11.63
N GLN A 22 -4.59 -18.30 -10.42
CA GLN A 22 -5.18 -17.83 -9.18
C GLN A 22 -4.94 -16.32 -8.96
N ILE A 23 -4.07 -15.69 -9.76
CA ILE A 23 -3.75 -14.27 -9.67
C ILE A 23 -4.36 -13.53 -10.86
N THR A 24 -5.26 -12.58 -10.58
CA THR A 24 -5.84 -11.69 -11.59
C THR A 24 -5.31 -10.28 -11.38
N ILE A 25 -4.76 -9.68 -12.44
CA ILE A 25 -4.33 -8.28 -12.46
C ILE A 25 -5.51 -7.46 -12.99
N ILE A 26 -6.01 -6.56 -12.16
CA ILE A 26 -7.13 -5.66 -12.49
C ILE A 26 -6.51 -4.33 -12.96
N GLN A 27 -7.01 -3.76 -14.05
CA GLN A 27 -6.35 -2.63 -14.69
C GLN A 27 -6.84 -1.26 -14.19
N SER A 28 -8.15 -1.07 -14.15
CA SER A 28 -8.73 0.26 -13.91
C SER A 28 -9.39 0.40 -12.54
N PRO A 29 -9.53 1.64 -12.01
CA PRO A 29 -10.33 1.94 -10.83
C PRO A 29 -11.77 1.41 -10.91
N ALA A 30 -12.42 1.57 -12.06
CA ALA A 30 -13.80 1.12 -12.27
C ALA A 30 -13.91 -0.41 -12.21
N GLU A 31 -12.97 -1.13 -12.83
CA GLU A 31 -12.90 -2.59 -12.79
C GLU A 31 -12.61 -3.11 -11.37
N PHE A 32 -11.71 -2.43 -10.64
CA PHE A 32 -11.47 -2.73 -9.22
C PHE A 32 -12.74 -2.60 -8.39
N TYR A 33 -13.48 -1.50 -8.55
CA TYR A 33 -14.71 -1.26 -7.80
C TYR A 33 -15.82 -2.26 -8.17
N ALA A 34 -15.99 -2.55 -9.46
CA ALA A 34 -16.94 -3.55 -9.93
C ALA A 34 -16.61 -4.95 -9.38
N THR A 35 -15.32 -5.34 -9.43
CA THR A 35 -14.86 -6.63 -8.88
C THR A 35 -15.10 -6.71 -7.38
N LEU A 36 -14.77 -5.65 -6.63
CA LEU A 36 -14.98 -5.62 -5.18
C LEU A 36 -16.47 -5.78 -4.82
N LYS A 37 -17.38 -5.05 -5.50
CA LYS A 37 -18.83 -5.16 -5.26
C LYS A 37 -19.35 -6.54 -5.64
N ASP A 38 -18.91 -7.10 -6.77
CA ASP A 38 -19.30 -8.44 -7.20
C ASP A 38 -18.93 -9.48 -6.13
N LYS A 39 -17.69 -9.46 -5.65
CA LYS A 39 -17.24 -10.37 -4.59
C LYS A 39 -18.05 -10.21 -3.30
N ILE A 40 -18.27 -8.97 -2.85
CA ILE A 40 -19.07 -8.71 -1.63
C ILE A 40 -20.51 -9.22 -1.80
N SER A 41 -21.13 -9.02 -2.96
CA SER A 41 -22.51 -9.47 -3.22
C SER A 41 -22.67 -11.00 -3.19
N GLN A 42 -21.59 -11.74 -3.46
CA GLN A 42 -21.54 -13.19 -3.49
C GLN A 42 -20.97 -13.82 -2.21
N ALA A 43 -20.59 -12.98 -1.23
CA ALA A 43 -19.94 -13.42 0.00
C ALA A 43 -20.82 -14.38 0.81
N LYS A 44 -20.22 -15.48 1.30
CA LYS A 44 -20.91 -16.55 2.04
C LYS A 44 -20.62 -16.54 3.52
N ASN A 45 -19.37 -16.29 3.90
CA ASN A 45 -18.95 -16.46 5.30
C ASN A 45 -18.42 -15.16 5.89
N ARG A 46 -17.54 -14.48 5.18
CA ARG A 46 -16.84 -13.31 5.72
C ARG A 46 -16.46 -12.27 4.67
N VAL A 47 -16.53 -11.01 5.09
CA VAL A 47 -15.89 -9.88 4.41
C VAL A 47 -15.04 -9.14 5.43
N TYR A 48 -13.75 -8.89 5.14
CA TYR A 48 -12.92 -8.01 5.95
C TYR A 48 -12.26 -6.95 5.08
N LEU A 49 -12.40 -5.70 5.51
CA LEU A 49 -11.95 -4.54 4.76
C LEU A 49 -11.03 -3.68 5.64
N SER A 50 -9.71 -3.78 5.41
CA SER A 50 -8.74 -2.83 5.97
C SER A 50 -8.50 -1.72 4.97
N THR A 51 -8.68 -0.47 5.38
CA THR A 51 -8.41 0.72 4.56
C THR A 51 -8.07 1.90 5.46
N LEU A 52 -7.38 2.90 4.95
CA LEU A 52 -7.11 4.13 5.71
C LEU A 52 -8.43 4.82 6.10
N TYR A 53 -9.38 4.90 5.16
CA TYR A 53 -10.71 5.45 5.35
C TYR A 53 -11.67 4.94 4.27
N ILE A 54 -12.96 5.04 4.55
CA ILE A 54 -14.02 4.91 3.55
C ILE A 54 -14.56 6.32 3.27
N GLY A 55 -14.72 6.69 2.00
CA GLY A 55 -15.26 7.98 1.62
C GLY A 55 -16.65 8.19 2.22
N LYS A 56 -16.92 9.40 2.69
CA LYS A 56 -18.20 9.73 3.37
C LYS A 56 -19.44 9.63 2.47
N THR A 57 -19.24 9.54 1.17
CA THR A 57 -20.30 9.47 0.14
C THR A 57 -20.44 8.08 -0.49
N GLU A 58 -19.76 7.06 0.04
CA GLU A 58 -19.73 5.71 -0.54
C GLU A 58 -21.00 4.90 -0.21
N HIS A 59 -22.17 5.51 -0.44
CA HIS A 59 -23.47 4.90 -0.15
C HIS A 59 -23.74 3.65 -1.00
N GLU A 60 -23.22 3.58 -2.22
CA GLU A 60 -23.36 2.40 -3.08
C GLU A 60 -22.62 1.19 -2.50
N LEU A 61 -21.37 1.38 -2.04
CA LEU A 61 -20.60 0.31 -1.37
C LEU A 61 -21.33 -0.16 -0.11
N ILE A 62 -21.82 0.76 0.71
CA ILE A 62 -22.58 0.43 1.92
C ILE A 62 -23.88 -0.30 1.59
N SER A 63 -24.58 0.10 0.53
CA SER A 63 -25.79 -0.59 0.06
C SER A 63 -25.48 -2.01 -0.41
N THR A 64 -24.36 -2.22 -1.12
CA THR A 64 -23.91 -3.57 -1.54
C THR A 64 -23.67 -4.46 -0.32
N ILE A 65 -22.95 -3.96 0.69
CA ILE A 65 -22.66 -4.69 1.93
C ILE A 65 -23.96 -4.98 2.70
N ARG A 66 -24.87 -3.99 2.82
CA ARG A 66 -26.18 -4.17 3.47
C ARG A 66 -26.98 -5.27 2.79
N SER A 67 -27.07 -5.26 1.47
CA SER A 67 -27.79 -6.28 0.71
C SER A 67 -27.17 -7.67 0.89
N ALA A 68 -25.84 -7.79 0.93
CA ALA A 68 -25.16 -9.04 1.21
C ALA A 68 -25.49 -9.57 2.61
N LEU A 69 -25.49 -8.72 3.64
CA LEU A 69 -25.88 -9.06 5.00
C LEU A 69 -27.36 -9.45 5.13
N GLN A 70 -28.26 -8.80 4.38
CA GLN A 70 -29.69 -9.13 4.36
C GLN A 70 -29.94 -10.48 3.71
N ASN A 71 -29.24 -10.77 2.63
CA ASN A 71 -29.42 -12.00 1.85
C ASN A 71 -28.75 -13.22 2.51
N ASN A 72 -27.77 -13.01 3.39
CA ASN A 72 -27.03 -14.08 4.04
C ASN A 72 -26.91 -13.84 5.55
N PRO A 73 -27.69 -14.58 6.38
CA PRO A 73 -27.66 -14.45 7.84
C PRO A 73 -26.31 -14.85 8.49
N ASP A 74 -25.56 -15.72 7.84
CA ASP A 74 -24.29 -16.25 8.36
C ASP A 74 -23.08 -15.36 7.98
N LEU A 75 -23.29 -14.33 7.17
CA LEU A 75 -22.23 -13.43 6.75
C LEU A 75 -21.79 -12.50 7.90
N HIS A 76 -20.47 -12.46 8.12
CA HIS A 76 -19.80 -11.53 9.04
C HIS A 76 -18.98 -10.51 8.25
N VAL A 77 -19.09 -9.25 8.65
CA VAL A 77 -18.36 -8.14 8.00
C VAL A 77 -17.54 -7.39 9.05
N SER A 78 -16.21 -7.30 8.84
CA SER A 78 -15.31 -6.56 9.71
C SER A 78 -14.60 -5.46 8.98
N PHE A 79 -14.65 -4.25 9.52
CA PHE A 79 -13.96 -3.06 9.02
C PHE A 79 -12.82 -2.68 9.95
N LEU A 80 -11.65 -2.42 9.39
CA LEU A 80 -10.52 -1.83 10.08
C LEU A 80 -10.08 -0.55 9.36
N THR A 81 -10.28 0.59 10.01
CA THR A 81 -9.86 1.89 9.47
C THR A 81 -8.95 2.64 10.45
N ASP A 82 -8.41 3.77 10.02
CA ASP A 82 -7.63 4.63 10.89
C ASP A 82 -8.53 5.59 11.68
N SER A 83 -8.31 5.73 12.98
CA SER A 83 -9.15 6.55 13.84
C SER A 83 -9.01 8.05 13.58
N LEU A 84 -7.78 8.53 13.25
CA LEU A 84 -7.55 9.94 12.97
C LEU A 84 -8.21 10.34 11.66
N ARG A 85 -8.08 9.48 10.64
CA ARG A 85 -8.64 9.71 9.31
C ARG A 85 -10.13 9.42 9.25
N GLY A 86 -10.57 8.31 9.84
CA GLY A 86 -11.97 7.85 9.80
C GLY A 86 -12.95 8.68 10.63
N THR A 87 -12.45 9.52 11.55
CA THR A 87 -13.26 10.41 12.41
C THR A 87 -12.96 11.91 12.22
N ARG A 88 -12.12 12.26 11.24
CA ARG A 88 -11.60 13.64 11.06
C ARG A 88 -12.70 14.68 10.97
N GLU A 89 -13.76 14.39 10.26
CA GLU A 89 -14.85 15.31 9.93
C GLU A 89 -15.95 15.37 11.02
N THR A 90 -15.89 14.54 12.05
CA THR A 90 -16.88 14.51 13.14
C THR A 90 -17.02 15.88 13.82
N PRO A 91 -18.26 16.38 14.03
CA PRO A 91 -19.57 15.70 13.98
C PRO A 91 -20.20 15.58 12.58
N ASN A 92 -19.56 16.13 11.52
CA ASN A 92 -20.03 15.95 10.16
C ASN A 92 -19.83 14.50 9.68
N ALA A 93 -20.38 14.18 8.49
CA ALA A 93 -20.26 12.85 7.90
C ALA A 93 -18.80 12.39 7.77
N SER A 94 -18.52 11.20 8.27
CA SER A 94 -17.19 10.58 8.35
C SER A 94 -17.29 9.08 8.04
N SER A 95 -16.16 8.38 7.92
CA SER A 95 -16.19 6.92 7.77
C SER A 95 -16.91 6.25 8.94
N ALA A 96 -16.68 6.71 10.17
CA ALA A 96 -17.32 6.16 11.35
C ALA A 96 -18.85 6.34 11.32
N SER A 97 -19.32 7.54 10.99
CA SER A 97 -20.77 7.81 10.92
C SER A 97 -21.47 7.09 9.77
N LEU A 98 -20.73 6.76 8.70
CA LEU A 98 -21.24 5.99 7.57
C LEU A 98 -21.41 4.51 7.92
N LEU A 99 -20.53 3.96 8.77
CA LEU A 99 -20.48 2.53 9.12
C LEU A 99 -21.35 2.20 10.35
N ALA A 100 -21.49 3.10 11.32
CA ALA A 100 -22.22 2.85 12.56
C ALA A 100 -23.67 2.35 12.36
N PRO A 101 -24.46 2.83 11.37
CA PRO A 101 -25.80 2.30 11.12
C PRO A 101 -25.85 0.81 10.78
N LEU A 102 -24.80 0.24 10.14
CA LEU A 102 -24.76 -1.19 9.85
C LEU A 102 -24.73 -2.03 11.14
N ILE A 103 -24.03 -1.55 12.19
CA ILE A 103 -24.00 -2.22 13.50
C ILE A 103 -25.39 -2.19 14.14
N SER A 104 -26.10 -1.05 14.06
CA SER A 104 -27.47 -0.93 14.59
C SER A 104 -28.45 -1.86 13.87
N GLU A 105 -28.27 -2.08 12.56
CA GLU A 105 -29.19 -2.87 11.72
C GLU A 105 -28.96 -4.38 11.86
N PHE A 106 -27.69 -4.82 11.95
CA PHE A 106 -27.33 -6.25 11.87
C PHE A 106 -26.75 -6.84 13.17
N GLY A 107 -26.47 -6.02 14.18
CA GLY A 107 -25.85 -6.44 15.42
C GLY A 107 -24.32 -6.46 15.39
N ALA A 108 -23.70 -6.32 16.56
CA ALA A 108 -22.25 -6.31 16.73
C ALA A 108 -21.59 -7.70 16.56
N ASP A 109 -22.37 -8.75 16.60
CA ASP A 109 -21.97 -10.14 16.32
C ASP A 109 -21.74 -10.39 14.82
N ARG A 110 -22.41 -9.62 13.95
CA ARG A 110 -22.29 -9.75 12.49
C ARG A 110 -21.50 -8.62 11.83
N VAL A 111 -21.49 -7.42 12.41
CA VAL A 111 -20.81 -6.25 11.88
C VAL A 111 -19.88 -5.66 12.93
N GLU A 112 -18.59 -5.75 12.67
CA GLU A 112 -17.53 -5.16 13.49
C GLU A 112 -16.92 -3.94 12.80
N VAL A 113 -16.76 -2.83 13.51
CA VAL A 113 -16.08 -1.63 12.99
C VAL A 113 -14.99 -1.21 13.97
N ARG A 114 -13.73 -1.39 13.55
CA ARG A 114 -12.56 -1.10 14.36
C ARG A 114 -11.78 0.09 13.79
N MET A 115 -11.28 0.94 14.69
CA MET A 115 -10.49 2.13 14.33
C MET A 115 -9.18 2.16 15.09
N TYR A 116 -8.10 1.95 14.35
CA TYR A 116 -6.74 1.94 14.90
C TYR A 116 -6.28 3.36 15.28
N HIS A 117 -5.67 3.51 16.43
CA HIS A 117 -5.00 4.73 16.85
C HIS A 117 -3.53 4.45 17.17
N THR A 118 -2.63 5.22 16.54
CA THR A 118 -1.20 5.05 16.73
C THR A 118 -0.75 5.34 18.18
N PRO A 119 0.09 4.49 18.79
CA PRO A 119 0.66 4.77 20.11
C PRO A 119 1.69 5.91 20.12
N ASN A 120 2.06 6.43 18.95
CA ASN A 120 3.02 7.52 18.82
C ASN A 120 2.38 8.92 18.97
N LEU A 121 1.04 9.01 18.95
CA LEU A 121 0.27 10.25 19.13
C LEU A 121 -0.57 10.18 20.40
N THR A 122 0.04 10.48 21.54
CA THR A 122 -0.60 10.43 22.87
C THR A 122 -0.22 11.65 23.72
N GLY A 123 -0.87 11.83 24.88
CA GLY A 123 -0.56 12.88 25.84
C GLY A 123 -0.55 14.29 25.22
N LEU A 124 0.51 15.04 25.49
CA LEU A 124 0.67 16.43 25.02
C LEU A 124 0.68 16.54 23.49
N ARG A 125 1.27 15.55 22.80
CA ARG A 125 1.26 15.53 21.33
C ARG A 125 -0.17 15.49 20.79
N LYS A 126 -1.01 14.57 21.29
CA LYS A 126 -2.41 14.49 20.89
C LYS A 126 -3.19 15.76 21.20
N LYS A 127 -2.90 16.40 22.34
CA LYS A 127 -3.59 17.60 22.78
C LYS A 127 -3.26 18.85 21.94
N TYR A 128 -2.02 19.03 21.53
CA TYR A 128 -1.55 20.28 20.91
C TYR A 128 -1.33 20.19 19.39
N ILE A 129 -1.21 19.00 18.81
CA ILE A 129 -0.99 18.87 17.38
C ILE A 129 -2.33 19.01 16.64
N PRO A 130 -2.42 19.94 15.67
CA PRO A 130 -3.65 20.13 14.90
C PRO A 130 -4.09 18.87 14.16
N LYS A 131 -5.42 18.63 14.04
CA LYS A 131 -6.01 17.44 13.41
C LYS A 131 -5.48 17.12 12.01
N ARG A 132 -5.13 18.12 11.20
CA ARG A 132 -4.59 17.90 9.85
C ARG A 132 -3.12 17.45 9.83
N ILE A 133 -2.37 17.72 10.89
CA ILE A 133 -0.95 17.41 11.00
C ILE A 133 -0.73 16.12 11.81
N ASN A 134 -1.69 15.76 12.68
CA ASN A 134 -1.58 14.63 13.60
C ASN A 134 -1.44 13.27 12.89
N GLU A 135 -1.86 13.16 11.63
CA GLU A 135 -1.67 11.96 10.80
C GLU A 135 -0.19 11.66 10.48
N GLY A 136 0.70 12.63 10.68
CA GLY A 136 2.14 12.46 10.49
C GLY A 136 2.84 11.55 11.53
N TRP A 137 2.13 11.08 12.56
CA TRP A 137 2.68 10.20 13.61
C TRP A 137 2.36 8.72 13.42
N GLY A 138 1.70 8.37 12.34
CA GLY A 138 1.41 7.00 11.95
C GLY A 138 -0.08 6.69 11.84
N LEU A 139 -0.41 5.85 10.88
CA LEU A 139 -1.76 5.51 10.46
C LEU A 139 -1.90 4.01 10.24
N GLN A 140 -3.14 3.50 10.34
CA GLN A 140 -3.51 2.26 9.69
C GLN A 140 -3.56 2.52 8.17
N HIS A 141 -2.55 2.04 7.44
CA HIS A 141 -2.42 2.31 6.01
C HIS A 141 -2.49 1.05 5.15
N MET A 142 -2.70 -0.14 5.75
CA MET A 142 -2.94 -1.38 5.00
C MET A 142 -4.21 -1.30 4.16
N LYS A 143 -4.20 -1.96 3.00
CA LYS A 143 -5.36 -2.13 2.11
C LYS A 143 -5.53 -3.63 1.85
N LEU A 144 -6.42 -4.24 2.61
CA LEU A 144 -6.74 -5.66 2.57
C LEU A 144 -8.24 -5.80 2.33
N TYR A 145 -8.63 -6.29 1.18
CA TYR A 145 -10.04 -6.44 0.79
C TYR A 145 -10.33 -7.93 0.59
N GLY A 146 -10.58 -8.61 1.69
CA GLY A 146 -10.81 -10.06 1.72
C GLY A 146 -12.30 -10.41 1.70
N VAL A 147 -12.66 -11.38 0.89
CA VAL A 147 -14.01 -11.96 0.79
C VAL A 147 -13.87 -13.46 0.70
N ASP A 148 -14.39 -14.18 1.67
CA ASP A 148 -14.29 -15.65 1.80
C ASP A 148 -12.84 -16.14 1.64
N ASP A 149 -12.51 -16.78 0.53
CA ASP A 149 -11.19 -17.35 0.22
C ASP A 149 -10.40 -16.53 -0.81
N GLU A 150 -10.83 -15.30 -1.09
CA GLU A 150 -10.19 -14.41 -2.05
C GLU A 150 -9.80 -13.07 -1.41
N ILE A 151 -8.71 -12.46 -1.88
CA ILE A 151 -8.28 -11.14 -1.40
C ILE A 151 -7.79 -10.26 -2.55
N ILE A 152 -8.21 -8.98 -2.54
CA ILE A 152 -7.63 -7.95 -3.40
C ILE A 152 -6.59 -7.17 -2.59
N MET A 153 -5.35 -7.16 -3.09
CA MET A 153 -4.25 -6.33 -2.60
C MET A 153 -4.10 -5.11 -3.49
N SER A 154 -3.96 -3.94 -2.87
CA SER A 154 -3.87 -2.67 -3.60
C SER A 154 -3.22 -1.57 -2.75
N GLY A 155 -2.93 -0.42 -3.38
CA GLY A 155 -2.63 0.85 -2.70
C GLY A 155 -3.86 1.75 -2.53
N ALA A 156 -4.98 1.41 -3.14
CA ALA A 156 -6.21 2.20 -3.19
C ALA A 156 -6.99 2.18 -1.86
N ASN A 157 -7.56 3.31 -1.47
CA ASN A 157 -8.56 3.37 -0.40
C ASN A 157 -9.97 3.12 -0.97
N LEU A 158 -10.97 3.03 -0.09
CA LEU A 158 -12.37 2.86 -0.49
C LEU A 158 -13.05 4.23 -0.56
N SER A 159 -12.82 4.96 -1.64
CA SER A 159 -13.49 6.23 -1.91
C SER A 159 -13.63 6.49 -3.40
N SER A 160 -14.59 7.32 -3.77
CA SER A 160 -14.99 7.59 -5.17
C SER A 160 -13.83 7.91 -6.09
N ASP A 161 -12.81 8.66 -5.63
CA ASP A 161 -11.60 8.92 -6.42
C ASP A 161 -10.92 7.63 -6.88
N TYR A 162 -10.78 6.64 -5.98
CA TYR A 162 -10.15 5.36 -6.23
C TYR A 162 -11.06 4.39 -7.00
N PHE A 163 -12.33 4.73 -7.18
CA PHE A 163 -13.29 3.95 -7.95
C PHE A 163 -13.49 4.50 -9.37
N THR A 164 -13.00 5.73 -9.63
CA THR A 164 -13.27 6.42 -10.90
C THR A 164 -12.02 6.87 -11.64
N ASN A 165 -11.25 7.79 -11.07
CA ASN A 165 -10.19 8.53 -11.77
C ASN A 165 -8.86 8.65 -11.01
N ARG A 166 -8.60 7.74 -10.06
CA ARG A 166 -7.29 7.63 -9.38
C ARG A 166 -6.65 6.29 -9.69
N GLN A 167 -5.65 6.31 -10.57
CA GLN A 167 -4.95 5.13 -11.00
C GLN A 167 -4.10 4.54 -9.88
N ASP A 168 -4.35 3.30 -9.52
CA ASP A 168 -3.52 2.48 -8.62
C ASP A 168 -3.28 1.10 -9.25
N ARG A 169 -2.75 0.15 -8.49
CA ARG A 169 -2.55 -1.26 -8.84
C ARG A 169 -3.48 -2.13 -8.01
N TYR A 170 -3.99 -3.19 -8.62
CA TYR A 170 -4.95 -4.09 -7.97
C TYR A 170 -4.67 -5.53 -8.39
N HIS A 171 -4.35 -6.42 -7.45
CA HIS A 171 -4.22 -7.85 -7.72
C HIS A 171 -5.20 -8.63 -6.86
N LEU A 172 -6.03 -9.45 -7.50
CA LEU A 172 -6.93 -10.40 -6.85
C LEU A 172 -6.23 -11.76 -6.76
N PHE A 173 -6.15 -12.30 -5.56
CA PHE A 173 -5.60 -13.62 -5.25
C PHE A 173 -6.71 -14.54 -4.81
N ARG A 174 -6.82 -15.72 -5.46
CA ARG A 174 -7.76 -16.79 -5.12
C ARG A 174 -7.01 -17.87 -4.37
N SER A 175 -6.85 -17.70 -3.07
CA SER A 175 -6.15 -18.63 -2.19
C SER A 175 -6.68 -18.51 -0.77
N LYS A 176 -7.29 -19.58 -0.30
CA LYS A 176 -7.78 -19.66 1.09
C LYS A 176 -6.66 -19.36 2.09
N ASP A 177 -5.50 -20.00 1.95
CA ASP A 177 -4.39 -19.89 2.90
C ASP A 177 -3.85 -18.45 2.98
N LEU A 178 -3.67 -17.79 1.83
CA LEU A 178 -3.24 -16.39 1.77
C LEU A 178 -4.30 -15.46 2.34
N THR A 179 -5.58 -15.71 2.03
CA THR A 179 -6.70 -14.91 2.54
C THR A 179 -6.85 -15.08 4.04
N ASP A 180 -6.72 -16.30 4.57
CA ASP A 180 -6.73 -16.59 6.01
C ASP A 180 -5.54 -15.94 6.73
N TYR A 181 -4.36 -15.90 6.11
CA TYR A 181 -3.23 -15.17 6.67
C TYR A 181 -3.53 -13.68 6.83
N PHE A 182 -4.04 -13.03 5.79
CA PHE A 182 -4.38 -11.62 5.88
C PHE A 182 -5.61 -11.33 6.76
N ALA A 183 -6.54 -12.27 6.90
CA ALA A 183 -7.61 -12.19 7.89
C ALA A 183 -7.05 -12.17 9.32
N LYS A 184 -6.00 -12.97 9.61
CA LYS A 184 -5.30 -12.93 10.90
C LYS A 184 -4.56 -11.61 11.12
N VAL A 185 -3.96 -11.02 10.07
CA VAL A 185 -3.35 -9.68 10.15
C VAL A 185 -4.41 -8.64 10.45
N HIS A 186 -5.53 -8.65 9.72
CA HIS A 186 -6.66 -7.76 9.94
C HIS A 186 -7.19 -7.87 11.38
N SER A 187 -7.57 -9.07 11.81
CA SER A 187 -8.15 -9.29 13.16
C SER A 187 -7.15 -9.01 14.27
N GLY A 188 -5.86 -9.31 14.04
CA GLY A 188 -4.80 -9.01 14.98
C GLY A 188 -4.68 -7.50 15.25
N VAL A 189 -4.76 -6.66 14.23
CA VAL A 189 -4.76 -5.19 14.39
C VAL A 189 -6.12 -4.69 14.88
N ALA A 190 -7.23 -5.29 14.47
CA ALA A 190 -8.57 -4.98 14.97
C ALA A 190 -8.65 -5.16 16.49
N ASN A 191 -8.08 -6.23 17.04
CA ASN A 191 -7.98 -6.50 18.49
C ASN A 191 -7.04 -5.54 19.25
N LEU A 192 -6.41 -4.61 18.54
CA LEU A 192 -5.59 -3.51 19.07
C LEU A 192 -6.16 -2.14 18.68
N SER A 193 -7.47 -2.08 18.42
CA SER A 193 -8.15 -0.89 17.89
C SER A 193 -9.39 -0.56 18.70
N PHE A 194 -9.83 0.70 18.62
CA PHE A 194 -11.09 1.13 19.22
C PHE A 194 -12.26 0.50 18.48
N ASP A 195 -13.30 0.18 19.21
CA ASP A 195 -14.58 -0.28 18.70
C ASP A 195 -15.52 0.92 18.47
N ILE A 196 -16.26 0.91 17.37
CA ILE A 196 -17.31 1.87 17.06
C ILE A 196 -18.63 1.32 17.56
N GLN A 197 -19.33 2.14 18.32
CA GLN A 197 -20.67 1.83 18.82
C GLN A 197 -21.64 2.91 18.34
N PRO A 198 -22.83 2.51 17.81
CA PRO A 198 -23.87 3.47 17.45
C PRO A 198 -24.27 4.33 18.66
N SER A 199 -24.57 5.61 18.42
CA SER A 199 -24.95 6.55 19.47
C SER A 199 -25.95 7.58 18.97
N SER A 200 -27.01 7.81 19.73
CA SER A 200 -28.00 8.87 19.50
C SER A 200 -27.64 10.17 20.19
N LYS A 201 -26.51 10.24 20.91
CA LYS A 201 -26.07 11.44 21.62
C LYS A 201 -25.85 12.60 20.65
N GLU A 202 -26.45 13.74 20.92
CA GLU A 202 -26.29 14.94 20.13
C GLU A 202 -24.79 15.33 20.01
N GLY A 203 -24.37 15.72 18.82
CA GLY A 203 -22.96 16.08 18.53
C GLY A 203 -21.99 14.91 18.44
N SER A 204 -22.43 13.64 18.62
CA SER A 204 -21.58 12.46 18.48
C SER A 204 -21.26 12.08 17.04
N GLY A 205 -22.02 12.62 16.06
CA GLY A 205 -21.91 12.18 14.65
C GLY A 205 -22.48 10.78 14.40
N GLY A 206 -23.37 10.29 15.31
CA GLY A 206 -24.06 9.00 15.19
C GLY A 206 -23.32 7.81 15.81
N TYR A 207 -22.16 8.03 16.46
CA TYR A 207 -21.36 6.96 17.05
C TYR A 207 -20.56 7.42 18.28
N THR A 208 -20.05 6.45 19.03
CA THR A 208 -18.99 6.61 20.04
C THR A 208 -17.86 5.63 19.78
N MET A 209 -16.67 5.92 20.30
CA MET A 209 -15.53 5.00 20.28
C MET A 209 -15.25 4.49 21.70
N ALA A 210 -15.17 3.19 21.87
CA ALA A 210 -14.82 2.54 23.12
C ALA A 210 -13.57 1.68 22.95
N TRP A 211 -12.78 1.51 24.02
CA TRP A 211 -11.74 0.51 24.06
C TRP A 211 -12.29 -0.77 24.70
N PRO A 212 -12.46 -1.85 23.93
CA PRO A 212 -13.00 -3.10 24.47
C PRO A 212 -12.07 -3.72 25.51
N THR A 213 -12.66 -4.28 26.57
CA THR A 213 -11.91 -5.05 27.58
C THR A 213 -11.36 -6.36 27.03
N SER A 214 -11.94 -6.86 25.92
CA SER A 214 -11.49 -8.04 25.18
C SER A 214 -10.26 -7.80 24.31
N ASN A 215 -9.82 -6.55 24.13
CA ASN A 215 -8.64 -6.24 23.35
C ASN A 215 -7.37 -6.90 23.94
N ALA A 216 -6.45 -7.28 23.06
CA ALA A 216 -5.21 -7.96 23.42
C ALA A 216 -4.17 -7.07 24.16
N ALA A 217 -4.46 -5.77 24.28
CA ALA A 217 -3.58 -4.79 24.92
C ALA A 217 -4.38 -3.70 25.65
N PRO A 218 -3.82 -2.99 26.64
CA PRO A 218 -4.41 -1.77 27.18
C PRO A 218 -4.47 -0.68 26.10
N SER A 219 -5.34 0.34 26.30
CA SER A 219 -5.48 1.43 25.32
C SER A 219 -4.14 2.14 25.07
N PRO A 220 -3.81 2.44 23.79
CA PRO A 220 -2.60 3.18 23.45
C PRO A 220 -2.61 4.62 23.97
N LEU A 221 -3.78 5.16 24.28
CA LEU A 221 -3.94 6.51 24.82
C LEU A 221 -3.60 6.57 26.33
N ASP A 222 -3.88 5.49 27.05
CA ASP A 222 -3.69 5.42 28.51
C ASP A 222 -2.31 4.88 28.87
N SER A 223 -1.84 3.86 28.15
CA SER A 223 -0.58 3.17 28.44
C SER A 223 0.20 2.81 27.17
N PRO A 224 0.73 3.78 26.41
CA PRO A 224 1.35 3.53 25.10
C PRO A 224 2.53 2.55 25.12
N SER A 225 3.32 2.53 26.20
CA SER A 225 4.45 1.60 26.34
C SER A 225 3.98 0.17 26.58
N GLN A 226 3.00 -0.05 27.45
CA GLN A 226 2.43 -1.38 27.70
C GLN A 226 1.64 -1.87 26.49
N PHE A 227 0.93 -0.97 25.80
CA PHE A 227 0.29 -1.27 24.52
C PHE A 227 1.28 -1.88 23.52
N LYS A 228 2.46 -1.23 23.29
CA LYS A 228 3.49 -1.73 22.37
C LYS A 228 4.03 -3.11 22.77
N ILE A 229 4.26 -3.36 24.06
CA ILE A 229 4.73 -4.67 24.55
C ILE A 229 3.68 -5.75 24.28
N ALA A 230 2.43 -5.50 24.63
CA ALA A 230 1.33 -6.44 24.45
C ALA A 230 1.05 -6.67 22.94
N ALA A 231 1.03 -5.60 22.14
CA ALA A 231 0.87 -5.68 20.69
C ALA A 231 1.97 -6.52 20.03
N SER A 232 3.23 -6.32 20.44
CA SER A 232 4.35 -7.12 19.94
C SER A 232 4.17 -8.59 20.23
N LYS A 233 3.78 -8.95 21.47
CA LYS A 233 3.50 -10.34 21.85
C LYS A 233 2.33 -10.94 21.04
N HIS A 234 1.31 -10.14 20.78
CA HIS A 234 0.10 -10.57 20.06
C HIS A 234 0.36 -10.82 18.58
N LEU A 235 1.18 -10.00 17.90
CA LEU A 235 1.33 -10.00 16.45
C LEU A 235 2.63 -10.65 15.94
N SER A 236 3.64 -10.87 16.78
CA SER A 236 4.98 -11.32 16.33
C SER A 236 4.94 -12.62 15.51
N HIS A 237 4.03 -13.54 15.83
CA HIS A 237 3.87 -14.80 15.11
C HIS A 237 3.49 -14.61 13.62
N LEU A 238 2.87 -13.49 13.27
CA LEU A 238 2.48 -13.18 11.89
C LEU A 238 3.69 -12.84 11.00
N LEU A 239 4.81 -12.44 11.59
CA LEU A 239 6.04 -12.14 10.85
C LEU A 239 6.98 -13.36 10.72
N THR A 240 6.65 -14.46 11.38
CA THR A 240 7.54 -15.64 11.43
C THR A 240 7.55 -16.33 10.07
N PRO A 241 8.73 -16.58 9.48
CA PRO A 241 8.86 -17.40 8.29
C PRO A 241 8.21 -18.78 8.46
N SER A 242 7.70 -19.34 7.38
CA SER A 242 7.10 -20.68 7.41
C SER A 242 8.16 -21.72 7.70
N ASN A 243 8.04 -22.42 8.83
CA ASN A 243 8.98 -23.51 9.20
C ASN A 243 8.74 -24.82 8.44
N SER A 244 7.69 -24.89 7.62
CA SER A 244 7.38 -26.10 6.85
C SER A 244 8.03 -26.03 5.47
N PRO A 245 8.81 -27.04 5.06
CA PRO A 245 9.15 -27.20 3.66
C PRO A 245 7.83 -27.29 2.87
N PRO A 246 7.82 -26.86 1.60
CA PRO A 246 6.62 -26.98 0.77
C PRO A 246 6.09 -28.41 0.86
N SER A 247 4.81 -28.55 1.17
CA SER A 247 4.19 -29.87 1.30
C SER A 247 4.34 -30.60 -0.03
N SER A 248 5.09 -31.68 -0.02
CA SER A 248 5.39 -32.54 -1.17
C SER A 248 4.17 -33.28 -1.73
N SER A 249 2.97 -32.86 -1.36
CA SER A 249 1.70 -33.54 -1.69
C SER A 249 0.97 -33.04 -2.94
N SER A 250 1.49 -32.06 -3.68
CA SER A 250 0.98 -31.76 -5.02
C SER A 250 2.07 -31.97 -6.07
N ALA A 251 1.87 -32.95 -6.91
CA ALA A 251 2.79 -33.37 -7.98
C ALA A 251 2.98 -32.35 -9.13
N THR A 252 2.44 -31.14 -8.99
CA THR A 252 2.69 -30.00 -9.86
C THR A 252 3.49 -28.96 -9.08
N SER A 253 4.79 -28.85 -9.38
CA SER A 253 5.62 -27.78 -8.81
C SER A 253 5.01 -26.43 -9.17
N SER A 254 4.57 -25.66 -8.15
CA SER A 254 4.12 -24.29 -8.35
C SER A 254 5.25 -23.46 -8.95
N THR A 255 4.93 -22.72 -10.01
CA THR A 255 5.88 -21.80 -10.66
C THR A 255 5.86 -20.41 -10.05
N THR A 256 4.96 -20.18 -9.08
CA THR A 256 4.70 -18.87 -8.48
C THR A 256 4.67 -18.96 -6.96
N THR A 257 5.44 -18.11 -6.31
CA THR A 257 5.53 -17.99 -4.85
C THR A 257 5.14 -16.60 -4.41
N ILE A 258 4.35 -16.50 -3.35
CA ILE A 258 3.88 -15.26 -2.74
C ILE A 258 4.49 -15.12 -1.35
N TYR A 259 5.05 -13.96 -1.06
CA TYR A 259 5.57 -13.60 0.25
C TYR A 259 4.81 -12.38 0.78
N PRO A 260 3.90 -12.54 1.75
CA PRO A 260 3.39 -11.40 2.52
C PRO A 260 4.50 -10.72 3.28
N VAL A 261 4.63 -9.41 3.11
CA VAL A 261 5.61 -8.58 3.81
C VAL A 261 4.93 -7.40 4.47
N LEU A 262 5.15 -7.26 5.77
CA LEU A 262 4.44 -6.31 6.62
C LEU A 262 5.40 -5.28 7.20
N SER A 263 4.95 -4.03 7.33
CA SER A 263 5.56 -3.00 8.16
C SER A 263 4.59 -2.66 9.29
N LEU A 264 4.80 -3.25 10.47
CA LEU A 264 4.00 -3.01 11.67
C LEU A 264 4.87 -2.39 12.78
N VAL A 265 5.88 -1.61 12.40
CA VAL A 265 6.91 -1.05 13.29
C VAL A 265 6.34 -0.33 14.53
N PRO A 266 5.25 0.47 14.44
CA PRO A 266 4.65 1.08 15.63
C PRO A 266 4.16 0.09 16.70
N LEU A 267 3.86 -1.16 16.30
CA LEU A 267 3.35 -2.22 17.16
C LEU A 267 4.43 -3.23 17.55
N LEU A 268 5.31 -3.59 16.61
CA LEU A 268 6.25 -4.72 16.75
C LEU A 268 7.71 -4.28 16.88
N GLN A 269 8.03 -3.02 16.60
CA GLN A 269 9.41 -2.51 16.46
C GLN A 269 10.23 -3.30 15.41
N THR A 270 9.56 -4.03 14.53
CA THR A 270 10.17 -4.83 13.47
C THR A 270 9.26 -4.84 12.24
N SER A 271 9.81 -5.32 11.13
CA SER A 271 9.16 -5.36 9.82
C SER A 271 9.74 -6.51 9.01
N THR A 272 8.97 -7.09 8.10
CA THR A 272 9.47 -8.01 7.07
C THR A 272 9.60 -7.32 5.71
N GLU A 273 8.91 -6.18 5.49
CA GLU A 273 8.94 -5.45 4.21
C GLU A 273 10.34 -4.91 3.88
N LEU A 274 10.90 -4.06 4.75
CA LEU A 274 12.21 -3.45 4.48
C LEU A 274 13.35 -4.48 4.39
N PRO A 275 13.44 -5.51 5.27
CA PRO A 275 14.39 -6.61 5.11
C PRO A 275 14.23 -7.37 3.79
N ALA A 276 13.01 -7.69 3.37
CA ALA A 276 12.77 -8.39 2.12
C ALA A 276 13.19 -7.57 0.89
N LEU A 277 12.80 -6.30 0.84
CA LEU A 277 13.23 -5.38 -0.22
C LEU A 277 14.74 -5.17 -0.24
N THR A 278 15.36 -5.08 0.94
CA THR A 278 16.82 -4.98 1.07
C THR A 278 17.50 -6.24 0.52
N SER A 279 16.98 -7.43 0.83
CA SER A 279 17.48 -8.69 0.30
C SER A 279 17.41 -8.74 -1.23
N VAL A 280 16.24 -8.41 -1.80
CA VAL A 280 16.04 -8.37 -3.26
C VAL A 280 17.01 -7.39 -3.92
N LEU A 281 17.05 -6.13 -3.49
CA LEU A 281 17.89 -5.10 -4.12
C LEU A 281 19.38 -5.37 -3.93
N THR A 282 19.79 -5.93 -2.78
CA THR A 282 21.19 -6.32 -2.55
C THR A 282 21.59 -7.49 -3.45
N SER A 283 20.70 -8.45 -3.70
CA SER A 283 20.94 -9.52 -4.66
C SER A 283 21.10 -9.00 -6.08
N LEU A 284 20.22 -8.05 -6.50
CA LEU A 284 20.33 -7.43 -7.82
C LEU A 284 21.64 -6.64 -8.04
N ALA A 285 22.27 -6.18 -6.98
CA ALA A 285 23.55 -5.46 -7.03
C ALA A 285 24.78 -6.39 -7.20
N ARG A 286 24.62 -7.71 -7.25
CA ARG A 286 25.68 -8.70 -7.30
C ARG A 286 25.62 -9.53 -8.59
N ALA A 287 26.77 -10.10 -9.01
CA ALA A 287 26.76 -11.20 -9.94
C ALA A 287 26.02 -12.41 -9.31
N PRO A 288 25.16 -13.17 -10.01
CA PRO A 288 24.93 -13.19 -11.44
C PRO A 288 23.77 -12.27 -11.94
N PHE A 289 23.29 -11.34 -11.13
CA PHE A 289 22.15 -10.49 -11.47
C PHE A 289 22.49 -9.25 -12.31
N THR A 290 23.76 -9.07 -12.67
CA THR A 290 24.21 -7.98 -13.56
C THR A 290 23.41 -8.00 -14.86
N GLY A 291 22.90 -6.83 -15.26
CA GLY A 291 22.02 -6.72 -16.43
C GLY A 291 20.53 -6.89 -16.12
N SER A 292 20.14 -7.08 -14.85
CA SER A 292 18.74 -6.97 -14.44
C SER A 292 18.17 -5.60 -14.76
N SER A 293 16.86 -5.56 -14.97
CA SER A 293 16.11 -4.30 -15.15
C SER A 293 15.02 -4.19 -14.11
N TRP A 294 14.58 -2.98 -13.82
CA TRP A 294 13.45 -2.77 -12.91
C TRP A 294 12.61 -1.56 -13.30
N THR A 295 11.32 -1.63 -12.94
CA THR A 295 10.42 -0.48 -12.90
C THR A 295 9.98 -0.27 -11.46
N PHE A 296 10.20 0.92 -10.93
CA PHE A 296 9.72 1.34 -9.61
C PHE A 296 8.67 2.44 -9.77
N THR A 297 7.58 2.35 -9.02
CA THR A 297 6.56 3.39 -9.02
C THR A 297 6.15 3.79 -7.61
N ALA A 298 5.99 5.10 -7.43
CA ALA A 298 5.37 5.71 -6.26
C ALA A 298 4.70 7.02 -6.66
N GLY A 299 3.37 7.08 -6.57
CA GLY A 299 2.61 8.30 -6.89
C GLY A 299 3.00 9.48 -6.01
N TYR A 300 3.30 9.22 -4.74
CA TYR A 300 3.87 10.20 -3.80
C TYR A 300 5.38 9.99 -3.70
N PHE A 301 6.14 10.75 -4.47
CA PHE A 301 7.57 10.56 -4.68
C PHE A 301 8.41 11.05 -3.50
N ASN A 302 8.54 10.20 -2.47
CA ASN A 302 9.34 10.52 -1.27
C ASN A 302 10.05 9.27 -0.72
N MET A 303 10.68 8.49 -1.58
CA MET A 303 11.45 7.31 -1.15
C MET A 303 12.55 7.67 -0.16
N THR A 304 12.83 6.78 0.80
CA THR A 304 13.92 7.00 1.76
C THR A 304 15.28 7.06 1.06
N SER A 305 16.23 7.78 1.66
CA SER A 305 17.59 7.87 1.11
C SER A 305 18.30 6.52 1.08
N SER A 306 17.99 5.60 2.03
CA SER A 306 18.51 4.24 2.05
C SER A 306 17.95 3.41 0.90
N PHE A 307 16.63 3.43 0.70
CA PHE A 307 15.98 2.72 -0.42
C PHE A 307 16.50 3.22 -1.78
N ARG A 308 16.60 4.55 -1.97
CA ARG A 308 17.17 5.13 -3.18
C ARG A 308 18.59 4.63 -3.45
N ARG A 309 19.45 4.60 -2.41
CA ARG A 309 20.84 4.11 -2.56
C ARG A 309 20.87 2.64 -2.97
N MET A 310 20.06 1.79 -2.34
CA MET A 310 19.97 0.37 -2.72
C MET A 310 19.49 0.20 -4.15
N LEU A 311 18.44 0.94 -4.54
CA LEU A 311 17.88 0.89 -5.89
C LEU A 311 18.93 1.29 -6.96
N LEU A 312 19.66 2.38 -6.77
CA LEU A 312 20.70 2.83 -7.71
C LEU A 312 21.94 1.92 -7.67
N ALA A 313 22.28 1.32 -6.53
CA ALA A 313 23.41 0.40 -6.38
C ALA A 313 23.22 -0.90 -7.21
N THR A 314 22.01 -1.23 -7.62
CA THR A 314 21.75 -2.36 -8.52
C THR A 314 22.35 -2.17 -9.91
N ARG A 315 22.68 -0.93 -10.33
CA ARG A 315 23.21 -0.57 -11.65
C ARG A 315 22.49 -1.28 -12.79
N PRO A 316 21.17 -1.03 -12.98
CA PRO A 316 20.33 -1.80 -13.87
C PRO A 316 20.72 -1.59 -15.34
N ALA A 317 20.43 -2.58 -16.20
CA ALA A 317 20.49 -2.37 -17.65
C ALA A 317 19.43 -1.33 -18.08
N HIS A 318 18.22 -1.43 -17.52
CA HIS A 318 17.14 -0.45 -17.69
C HIS A 318 16.40 -0.25 -16.38
N GLY A 319 16.52 0.93 -15.79
CA GLY A 319 15.78 1.35 -14.60
C GLY A 319 14.73 2.40 -14.99
N THR A 320 13.47 2.17 -14.64
CA THR A 320 12.40 3.17 -14.81
C THR A 320 11.85 3.55 -13.45
N VAL A 321 11.81 4.84 -13.16
CA VAL A 321 11.09 5.40 -12.02
C VAL A 321 9.89 6.16 -12.54
N LEU A 322 8.69 5.77 -12.10
CA LEU A 322 7.42 6.34 -12.50
C LEU A 322 6.76 7.03 -11.30
N THR A 323 6.41 8.31 -11.44
CA THR A 323 5.75 9.10 -10.40
C THR A 323 4.63 9.96 -10.96
N ALA A 324 3.81 10.55 -10.08
CA ALA A 324 2.78 11.49 -10.50
C ALA A 324 3.40 12.82 -10.98
N HIS A 325 2.97 13.30 -12.15
CA HIS A 325 3.14 14.71 -12.50
C HIS A 325 2.40 15.58 -11.48
N PRO A 326 2.84 16.83 -11.17
CA PRO A 326 2.11 17.71 -10.23
C PRO A 326 0.61 17.81 -10.50
N HIS A 327 0.20 17.91 -11.76
CA HIS A 327 -1.21 17.96 -12.15
C HIS A 327 -1.97 16.62 -12.06
N ALA A 328 -1.27 15.53 -11.81
CA ALA A 328 -1.85 14.21 -11.52
C ALA A 328 -1.67 13.81 -10.04
N ASN A 329 -1.26 14.75 -9.20
CA ASN A 329 -1.10 14.51 -7.77
C ASN A 329 -2.40 14.79 -7.02
N GLY A 330 -2.84 13.88 -6.14
CA GLY A 330 -4.09 14.02 -5.39
C GLY A 330 -4.14 15.21 -4.41
N PHE A 331 -2.98 15.86 -4.15
CA PHE A 331 -2.91 17.08 -3.33
C PHE A 331 -2.86 18.38 -4.16
N TYR A 332 -2.90 18.29 -5.48
CA TYR A 332 -2.89 19.48 -6.34
C TYR A 332 -4.07 20.38 -6.00
N SER A 333 -3.81 21.69 -5.83
CA SER A 333 -4.80 22.71 -5.42
C SER A 333 -5.47 22.45 -4.05
N SER A 334 -4.90 21.58 -3.21
CA SER A 334 -5.39 21.38 -1.84
C SER A 334 -5.11 22.62 -0.97
N ALA A 335 -6.00 22.90 -0.03
CA ALA A 335 -5.83 24.04 0.88
C ALA A 335 -4.69 23.80 1.90
N GLY A 336 -3.98 24.87 2.26
CA GLY A 336 -2.96 24.88 3.32
C GLY A 336 -1.72 24.06 2.99
N VAL A 337 -1.11 23.43 4.01
CA VAL A 337 0.17 22.70 3.89
C VAL A 337 0.09 21.55 2.88
N SER A 338 -1.06 20.88 2.75
CA SER A 338 -1.24 19.80 1.79
C SER A 338 -1.04 20.23 0.33
N GLY A 339 -1.40 21.50 0.00
CA GLY A 339 -1.17 22.05 -1.34
C GLY A 339 0.30 22.28 -1.70
N MET A 340 1.21 22.21 -0.72
CA MET A 340 2.66 22.30 -0.94
C MET A 340 3.27 20.94 -1.33
N LEU A 341 2.56 19.82 -1.17
CA LEU A 341 3.09 18.48 -1.41
C LEU A 341 3.45 18.22 -2.89
N PRO A 342 2.68 18.62 -3.90
CA PRO A 342 3.10 18.46 -5.31
C PRO A 342 4.46 19.11 -5.62
N ASP A 343 4.70 20.31 -5.08
CA ASP A 343 5.97 21.02 -5.24
C ASP A 343 7.10 20.33 -4.47
N ALA A 344 6.82 19.83 -3.26
CA ALA A 344 7.78 19.06 -2.48
C ALA A 344 8.21 17.78 -3.23
N TYR A 345 7.27 17.05 -3.83
CA TYR A 345 7.58 15.87 -4.65
C TYR A 345 8.33 16.23 -5.93
N THR A 346 7.99 17.35 -6.57
CA THR A 346 8.76 17.91 -7.70
C THR A 346 10.22 18.16 -7.31
N HIS A 347 10.46 18.76 -6.14
CA HIS A 347 11.81 18.97 -5.63
C HIS A 347 12.56 17.65 -5.41
N LEU A 348 11.90 16.67 -4.81
CA LEU A 348 12.49 15.35 -4.56
C LEU A 348 12.79 14.60 -5.87
N ALA A 349 11.92 14.69 -6.86
CA ALA A 349 12.13 14.12 -8.21
C ALA A 349 13.36 14.76 -8.90
N LYS A 350 13.48 16.08 -8.83
CA LYS A 350 14.69 16.79 -9.32
C LYS A 350 15.96 16.32 -8.61
N MET A 351 15.92 16.18 -7.28
CA MET A 351 17.06 15.69 -6.49
C MET A 351 17.40 14.22 -6.81
N PHE A 352 16.39 13.41 -7.11
CA PHE A 352 16.61 12.04 -7.57
C PHE A 352 17.36 12.01 -8.90
N LEU A 353 16.92 12.77 -9.89
CA LEU A 353 17.55 12.81 -11.22
C LEU A 353 19.01 13.30 -11.15
N ARG A 354 19.28 14.32 -10.32
CA ARG A 354 20.65 14.76 -10.03
C ARG A 354 21.51 13.65 -9.42
N LYS A 355 20.92 12.83 -8.56
CA LYS A 355 21.64 11.70 -7.96
C LYS A 355 21.91 10.60 -8.98
N VAL A 356 20.97 10.30 -9.86
CA VAL A 356 21.14 9.37 -10.99
C VAL A 356 22.34 9.83 -11.86
N LYS A 357 22.39 11.11 -12.19
CA LYS A 357 23.51 11.69 -12.98
C LYS A 357 24.84 11.60 -12.22
N TYR A 358 24.85 11.93 -10.93
CA TYR A 358 26.04 11.85 -10.08
C TYR A 358 26.59 10.42 -9.98
N GLU A 359 25.74 9.39 -9.97
CA GLU A 359 26.12 7.97 -9.94
C GLU A 359 26.52 7.44 -11.33
N GLY A 360 26.47 8.27 -12.39
CA GLY A 360 26.77 7.86 -13.76
C GLY A 360 25.75 6.89 -14.34
N LEU A 361 24.47 7.03 -13.97
CA LEU A 361 23.39 6.13 -14.38
C LEU A 361 22.36 6.80 -15.31
N ILE A 362 22.67 7.98 -15.86
CA ILE A 362 21.71 8.77 -16.66
C ILE A 362 21.27 8.05 -17.95
N ASP A 363 22.14 7.20 -18.50
CA ASP A 363 21.83 6.43 -19.71
C ASP A 363 21.03 5.15 -19.43
N SER A 364 21.00 4.69 -18.18
CA SER A 364 20.33 3.44 -17.78
C SER A 364 19.11 3.64 -16.88
N VAL A 365 18.98 4.80 -16.20
CA VAL A 365 17.87 5.08 -15.31
C VAL A 365 17.07 6.29 -15.77
N THR A 366 15.80 6.07 -16.10
CA THR A 366 14.88 7.10 -16.58
C THR A 366 13.84 7.44 -15.51
N LEU A 367 13.67 8.73 -15.22
CA LEU A 367 12.53 9.24 -14.46
C LEU A 367 11.41 9.61 -15.42
N LYS A 368 10.20 9.13 -15.14
CA LYS A 368 8.98 9.45 -15.88
C LYS A 368 7.91 10.04 -14.98
N GLU A 369 7.16 10.97 -15.50
CA GLU A 369 5.95 11.52 -14.83
C GLU A 369 4.69 11.10 -15.58
N TRP A 370 3.77 10.49 -14.83
CA TRP A 370 2.46 10.08 -15.31
C TRP A 370 1.47 11.25 -15.26
N LYS A 371 0.74 11.45 -16.37
CA LYS A 371 -0.27 12.50 -16.48
C LYS A 371 -1.35 12.11 -17.48
N PHE A 372 -2.59 12.03 -17.00
CA PHE A 372 -3.78 11.91 -17.84
C PHE A 372 -4.75 13.02 -17.50
N GLY A 373 -4.87 14.02 -18.38
CA GLY A 373 -5.58 15.25 -18.09
C GLY A 373 -4.94 16.09 -16.97
N LYS A 374 -5.76 16.84 -16.26
CA LYS A 374 -5.36 17.63 -15.08
C LYS A 374 -6.41 17.45 -13.98
N VAL A 375 -5.98 17.08 -12.80
CA VAL A 375 -6.87 16.86 -11.65
C VAL A 375 -7.72 18.13 -11.38
N ASN A 376 -8.95 17.92 -10.98
CA ASN A 376 -10.00 18.94 -10.81
C ASN A 376 -10.51 19.57 -12.11
N GLU A 377 -10.12 19.06 -13.28
CA GLU A 377 -10.71 19.36 -14.58
C GLU A 377 -11.41 18.11 -15.13
N GLU A 378 -12.39 18.31 -16.03
CA GLU A 378 -13.11 17.18 -16.64
C GLU A 378 -12.13 16.23 -17.35
N GLY A 379 -12.31 14.92 -17.15
CA GLY A 379 -11.40 13.90 -17.67
C GLY A 379 -10.03 13.84 -17.00
N GLY A 380 -9.78 14.62 -15.95
CA GLY A 380 -8.51 14.63 -15.23
C GLY A 380 -8.38 13.49 -14.23
N TRP A 381 -7.25 12.79 -14.25
CA TRP A 381 -6.93 11.68 -13.36
C TRP A 381 -5.78 12.00 -12.42
N THR A 382 -5.75 11.29 -11.31
CA THR A 382 -4.59 11.27 -10.40
C THR A 382 -3.89 9.91 -10.45
N TYR A 383 -2.59 9.92 -10.14
CA TYR A 383 -1.76 8.73 -10.12
C TYR A 383 -1.33 8.39 -8.68
N HIS A 384 -1.58 7.16 -8.27
CA HIS A 384 -1.31 6.72 -6.89
C HIS A 384 -0.64 5.34 -6.83
N ALA A 385 -0.37 4.71 -7.97
CA ALA A 385 0.24 3.39 -8.04
C ALA A 385 1.60 3.34 -7.33
N LYS A 386 1.87 2.23 -6.68
CA LYS A 386 3.12 1.96 -5.96
C LYS A 386 3.55 0.51 -6.15
N GLY A 387 4.86 0.32 -6.24
CA GLY A 387 5.42 -1.03 -6.40
C GLY A 387 6.76 -1.07 -7.10
N LEU A 388 7.24 -2.28 -7.25
CA LEU A 388 8.49 -2.60 -7.93
C LEU A 388 8.25 -3.82 -8.81
N TRP A 389 8.74 -3.80 -10.05
CA TRP A 389 8.85 -4.98 -10.91
C TRP A 389 10.33 -5.20 -11.24
N VAL A 390 10.74 -6.45 -11.26
CA VAL A 390 12.12 -6.84 -11.54
C VAL A 390 12.13 -7.85 -12.68
N THR A 391 12.96 -7.57 -13.68
CA THR A 391 13.26 -8.45 -14.79
C THR A 391 14.70 -8.92 -14.66
N PHE A 392 14.92 -10.23 -14.65
CA PHE A 392 16.27 -10.78 -14.61
C PHE A 392 16.93 -10.77 -15.99
N PRO A 393 18.27 -10.77 -16.06
CA PRO A 393 18.98 -10.88 -17.33
C PRO A 393 18.71 -12.25 -17.98
N LYS A 394 18.80 -12.32 -19.30
CA LYS A 394 18.82 -13.59 -20.02
C LYS A 394 20.00 -14.43 -19.56
N ALA A 395 19.84 -15.75 -19.61
CA ALA A 395 21.00 -16.64 -19.43
C ALA A 395 22.10 -16.26 -20.44
N ALA A 396 23.37 -16.37 -20.01
CA ALA A 396 24.52 -15.96 -20.83
C ALA A 396 24.58 -16.66 -22.20
N ASP A 397 23.97 -17.84 -22.32
CA ASP A 397 23.91 -18.64 -23.55
C ASP A 397 22.74 -18.29 -24.49
N ALA A 398 21.85 -17.35 -24.09
CA ALA A 398 20.76 -16.94 -24.96
C ALA A 398 21.30 -15.95 -26.02
N ALA A 399 21.15 -16.31 -27.29
CA ALA A 399 21.54 -15.46 -28.41
C ALA A 399 20.93 -14.06 -28.28
N VAL A 400 21.76 -13.03 -28.33
CA VAL A 400 21.30 -11.62 -28.36
C VAL A 400 20.66 -11.39 -29.73
N VAL A 401 19.33 -11.44 -29.76
CA VAL A 401 18.57 -11.04 -30.95
C VAL A 401 18.42 -9.52 -30.91
N VAL A 402 19.07 -8.84 -31.85
CA VAL A 402 18.94 -7.39 -32.03
C VAL A 402 17.46 -7.06 -32.31
N GLY A 403 16.87 -6.18 -31.49
CA GLY A 403 15.44 -5.83 -31.60
C GLY A 403 14.49 -6.73 -30.84
N ALA A 404 14.97 -7.70 -30.06
CA ALA A 404 14.10 -8.50 -29.19
C ALA A 404 13.37 -7.63 -28.16
N LYS A 405 12.07 -7.91 -27.96
CA LYS A 405 11.27 -7.30 -26.89
C LYS A 405 11.96 -7.53 -25.53
N PRO A 406 11.99 -6.53 -24.64
CA PRO A 406 12.47 -6.72 -23.28
C PRO A 406 11.76 -7.93 -22.61
N GLU A 407 12.51 -8.66 -21.78
CA GLU A 407 11.94 -9.74 -20.97
C GLU A 407 10.86 -9.19 -20.02
N ASP A 408 9.83 -10.02 -19.77
CA ASP A 408 8.79 -9.68 -18.83
C ASP A 408 9.26 -9.88 -17.37
N PRO A 409 8.71 -9.12 -16.38
CA PRO A 409 9.12 -9.21 -14.99
C PRO A 409 8.92 -10.63 -14.40
N SER A 410 9.89 -11.07 -13.61
CA SER A 410 9.82 -12.31 -12.84
C SER A 410 9.50 -12.09 -11.36
N LEU A 411 9.53 -10.84 -10.90
CA LEU A 411 9.18 -10.47 -9.54
C LEU A 411 8.44 -9.14 -9.54
N THR A 412 7.42 -9.03 -8.70
CA THR A 412 6.78 -7.74 -8.41
C THR A 412 6.43 -7.60 -6.94
N VAL A 413 6.40 -6.35 -6.47
CA VAL A 413 5.92 -5.98 -5.13
C VAL A 413 4.67 -5.13 -5.30
N ILE A 414 3.59 -5.49 -4.63
CA ILE A 414 2.33 -4.73 -4.63
C ILE A 414 1.77 -4.64 -3.22
N GLY A 415 1.15 -3.51 -2.88
CA GLY A 415 0.48 -3.27 -1.61
C GLY A 415 0.35 -1.79 -1.30
N SER A 416 0.36 -1.48 -0.01
CA SER A 416 0.01 -0.16 0.49
C SER A 416 1.19 0.79 0.66
N SER A 417 2.42 0.28 0.77
CA SER A 417 3.62 1.06 1.09
C SER A 417 4.00 2.08 0.01
N ASN A 418 4.27 3.31 0.43
CA ASN A 418 4.81 4.37 -0.43
C ASN A 418 6.35 4.43 -0.43
N TYR A 419 7.04 3.48 0.23
CA TYR A 419 8.51 3.43 0.35
C TYR A 419 9.11 4.67 1.04
N THR A 420 8.31 5.35 1.84
CA THR A 420 8.68 6.56 2.58
C THR A 420 9.16 6.19 3.99
N LYS A 421 9.72 7.19 4.69
CA LYS A 421 10.03 7.05 6.12
C LYS A 421 8.78 6.68 6.93
N ARG A 422 7.62 7.26 6.59
CA ARG A 422 6.35 6.93 7.26
C ARG A 422 6.00 5.45 7.09
N SER A 423 6.03 4.94 5.86
CA SER A 423 5.71 3.54 5.57
C SER A 423 6.61 2.56 6.35
N TYR A 424 7.89 2.89 6.54
CA TYR A 424 8.83 2.01 7.22
C TYR A 424 8.91 2.16 8.73
N GLU A 425 8.48 3.30 9.29
CA GLU A 425 8.70 3.60 10.72
C GLU A 425 7.41 3.95 11.49
N LEU A 426 6.36 4.42 10.81
CA LEU A 426 5.22 5.03 11.47
C LEU A 426 3.86 4.44 11.09
N ASP A 427 3.65 4.09 9.82
CA ASP A 427 2.38 3.57 9.33
C ASP A 427 2.33 2.03 9.46
N LEU A 428 1.13 1.45 9.49
CA LEU A 428 0.92 0.02 9.34
C LEU A 428 0.71 -0.28 7.86
N GLU A 429 1.61 -1.07 7.27
CA GLU A 429 1.60 -1.39 5.84
C GLU A 429 1.56 -2.89 5.61
N ALA A 430 0.92 -3.30 4.52
CA ALA A 430 0.88 -4.67 4.05
C ALA A 430 1.11 -4.74 2.55
N ASN A 431 2.05 -5.59 2.15
CA ASN A 431 2.39 -5.82 0.76
C ASN A 431 2.59 -7.32 0.51
N VAL A 432 2.66 -7.70 -0.76
CA VAL A 432 3.11 -9.02 -1.19
C VAL A 432 4.22 -8.89 -2.21
N ILE A 433 5.18 -9.81 -2.14
CA ILE A 433 6.15 -10.05 -3.21
C ILE A 433 5.69 -11.28 -3.97
N ILE A 434 5.49 -11.12 -5.27
CA ILE A 434 5.18 -12.21 -6.20
C ILE A 434 6.49 -12.57 -6.92
N ALA A 435 6.92 -13.82 -6.80
CA ALA A 435 8.08 -14.34 -7.51
C ALA A 435 7.61 -15.48 -8.42
N THR A 436 7.83 -15.37 -9.75
CA THR A 436 7.28 -16.31 -10.72
C THR A 436 8.23 -16.62 -11.86
N SER A 437 8.27 -17.88 -12.26
CA SER A 437 8.88 -18.36 -13.51
C SER A 437 7.84 -18.63 -14.61
N ASP A 438 6.56 -18.55 -14.29
CA ASP A 438 5.49 -18.77 -15.27
C ASP A 438 5.46 -17.67 -16.33
N THR A 439 5.52 -18.08 -17.60
CA THR A 439 5.58 -17.15 -18.73
C THR A 439 4.28 -16.37 -18.93
N GLY A 440 3.13 -16.96 -18.62
CA GLY A 440 1.83 -16.32 -18.73
C GLY A 440 1.65 -15.21 -17.69
N LEU A 441 2.03 -15.48 -16.43
CA LEU A 441 1.96 -14.45 -15.38
C LEU A 441 3.00 -13.36 -15.60
N ARG A 442 4.23 -13.71 -16.00
CA ARG A 442 5.26 -12.74 -16.36
C ARG A 442 4.76 -11.78 -17.44
N ARG A 443 4.16 -12.32 -18.52
CA ARG A 443 3.56 -11.50 -19.59
C ARG A 443 2.51 -10.53 -19.04
N ARG A 444 1.58 -10.99 -18.18
CA ARG A 444 0.56 -10.13 -17.56
C ARG A 444 1.18 -9.04 -16.69
N LEU A 445 2.28 -9.33 -15.98
CA LEU A 445 3.05 -8.31 -15.22
C LEU A 445 3.72 -7.31 -16.17
N GLY A 446 4.21 -7.76 -17.33
CA GLY A 446 4.76 -6.87 -18.37
C GLY A 446 3.69 -5.96 -19.00
N GLU A 447 2.49 -6.51 -19.23
CA GLU A 447 1.32 -5.75 -19.70
C GLU A 447 0.90 -4.69 -18.67
N GLU A 448 0.91 -5.00 -17.36
CA GLU A 448 0.67 -4.05 -16.28
C GLU A 448 1.67 -2.88 -16.32
N VAL A 449 2.96 -3.18 -16.46
CA VAL A 449 4.01 -2.14 -16.60
C VAL A 449 3.78 -1.28 -17.83
N ALA A 450 3.48 -1.89 -18.97
CA ALA A 450 3.27 -1.18 -20.24
C ALA A 450 2.08 -0.22 -20.13
N TRP A 451 0.96 -0.71 -19.60
CA TRP A 451 -0.24 0.08 -19.42
C TRP A 451 -0.07 1.25 -18.43
N LEU A 452 0.59 1.05 -17.29
CA LEU A 452 0.89 2.15 -16.37
C LEU A 452 1.84 3.19 -16.98
N ASN A 453 2.64 2.83 -17.98
CA ASN A 453 3.52 3.74 -18.70
C ASN A 453 2.86 4.48 -19.88
N GLU A 454 1.64 4.12 -20.29
CA GLU A 454 0.95 4.70 -21.44
C GLU A 454 0.84 6.24 -21.38
N HIS A 455 0.53 6.75 -20.17
CA HIS A 455 0.41 8.19 -19.93
C HIS A 455 1.64 8.79 -19.25
N ALA A 456 2.79 8.11 -19.30
CA ALA A 456 4.03 8.55 -18.65
C ALA A 456 5.04 9.08 -19.66
N LYS A 457 5.63 10.23 -19.37
CA LYS A 457 6.66 10.85 -20.20
C LYS A 457 7.97 10.98 -19.44
N PRO A 458 9.13 10.73 -20.10
CA PRO A 458 10.43 11.01 -19.51
C PRO A 458 10.56 12.48 -19.12
N VAL A 459 11.25 12.73 -18.00
CA VAL A 459 11.52 14.07 -17.48
C VAL A 459 13.03 14.26 -17.38
N THR A 460 13.52 15.39 -17.93
CA THR A 460 14.92 15.78 -17.88
C THR A 460 15.18 16.87 -16.83
N GLU A 461 16.45 17.19 -16.57
CA GLU A 461 16.80 18.33 -15.69
C GLU A 461 16.23 19.65 -16.20
N GLU A 462 16.17 19.85 -17.53
CA GLU A 462 15.66 21.06 -18.17
C GLU A 462 14.17 21.30 -17.88
N GLU A 463 13.38 20.22 -17.81
CA GLU A 463 11.97 20.31 -17.42
C GLU A 463 11.79 20.95 -16.03
N PHE A 464 12.68 20.63 -15.08
CA PHE A 464 12.64 21.21 -13.73
C PHE A 464 13.16 22.66 -13.65
N GLU A 465 13.77 23.20 -14.70
CA GLU A 465 14.19 24.60 -14.75
C GLU A 465 13.11 25.53 -15.32
N LYS A 466 12.04 24.97 -15.89
CA LYS A 466 10.90 25.75 -16.41
C LYS A 466 10.25 26.56 -15.28
N PRO A 467 9.76 27.79 -15.55
CA PRO A 467 9.16 28.65 -14.53
C PRO A 467 8.04 27.99 -13.72
N GLU A 468 7.16 27.24 -14.38
CA GLU A 468 6.03 26.52 -13.78
C GLU A 468 6.42 25.30 -12.91
N ARG A 469 7.69 24.89 -13.00
CA ARG A 469 8.28 23.78 -12.23
C ARG A 469 9.17 24.26 -11.07
N LYS A 470 9.35 25.58 -10.94
CA LYS A 470 10.18 26.15 -9.88
C LYS A 470 9.52 26.01 -8.52
N VAL A 471 10.18 25.31 -7.63
CA VAL A 471 9.72 25.11 -6.25
C VAL A 471 10.11 26.32 -5.42
N SER A 472 9.12 26.92 -4.74
CA SER A 472 9.29 28.12 -3.91
C SER A 472 10.23 27.88 -2.74
N LEU A 473 10.87 28.93 -2.23
CA LEU A 473 11.73 28.87 -1.06
C LEU A 473 10.94 28.43 0.19
N SER A 474 9.69 28.84 0.32
CA SER A 474 8.81 28.47 1.44
C SER A 474 8.58 26.97 1.52
N VAL A 475 8.34 26.29 0.38
CA VAL A 475 8.23 24.82 0.32
C VAL A 475 9.54 24.14 0.78
N ARG A 476 10.68 24.62 0.29
CA ARG A 476 11.99 24.06 0.66
C ARG A 476 12.30 24.24 2.14
N LEU A 477 11.98 25.39 2.72
CA LEU A 477 12.12 25.66 4.15
C LEU A 477 11.16 24.77 4.98
N SER A 478 9.91 24.62 4.55
CA SER A 478 8.96 23.71 5.20
C SER A 478 9.43 22.27 5.19
N MET A 479 9.96 21.77 4.08
CA MET A 479 10.56 20.43 3.99
C MET A 479 11.74 20.26 4.93
N TRP A 480 12.60 21.28 5.05
CA TRP A 480 13.73 21.26 5.96
C TRP A 480 13.24 21.23 7.43
N ALA A 481 12.27 22.09 7.79
CA ALA A 481 11.72 22.13 9.14
C ALA A 481 11.07 20.78 9.52
N VAL A 482 10.26 20.18 8.66
CA VAL A 482 9.65 18.85 8.90
C VAL A 482 10.74 17.80 9.16
N ARG A 483 11.82 17.81 8.38
CA ARG A 483 12.94 16.87 8.54
C ARG A 483 13.66 17.05 9.89
N VAL A 484 13.92 18.30 10.29
CA VAL A 484 14.60 18.62 11.57
C VAL A 484 13.75 18.24 12.77
N LEU A 485 12.43 18.46 12.68
CA LEU A 485 11.47 18.10 13.74
C LEU A 485 11.18 16.58 13.82
N GLY A 486 11.87 15.77 13.01
CA GLY A 486 11.68 14.32 12.99
C GLY A 486 10.38 13.85 12.32
N GLY A 487 9.67 14.75 11.66
CA GLY A 487 8.49 14.42 10.87
C GLY A 487 8.85 13.72 9.56
N ALA A 488 7.84 13.14 8.94
CA ALA A 488 7.94 12.55 7.61
C ALA A 488 6.84 13.17 6.71
N LEU A 489 7.21 13.50 5.48
CA LEU A 489 6.29 13.96 4.46
C LEU A 489 5.47 12.79 3.93
#